data_e519076df3bfb955215fb83bec244366
#
_entry.id   e519076df3bfb955215fb83bec244366
#
_cell.length_a   1.000
_cell.length_b   1.000
_cell.length_c   1.000
_cell.angle_alpha   90.00
_cell.angle_beta   90.00
_cell.angle_gamma   90.00
#
_symmetry.space_group_name_H-M   'P 1'
#
loop_
_entity.id
_entity.type
_entity.pdbx_description
1 polymer ?
#
loop_
_entity_poly.entity_id
_entity_poly.type
_entity_poly.pdbx_seq_one_letter_code
_entity_poly.pdbx_strand_id
1 'polypeptide(L)'
;MLLTWILLAASMPALQSSGDKPAKSTQPTDPTEPRRTRGLAYTHDLVEEVPWSIHLLKIDRSRVDYQFHTTMAKPSGFGLSRLSEQIKSVPREWGQPLAAINGDFWKDGRQYDGDPMGLQIKESELVSGPCARACFWIDATGQPHATNVLAQFQFTTPDGLSASFGINEERTNNGAVLYTPTFGASTHTKGGRELILERTGDSHSDWLPLGPGKNYTARVREVRDKGDTALLRDQMVLSLCPEWLQRFSRLTAGAVLKLSTATTPDLHDVNTAIGGGPMLVRGGKAVTFSGSQPRHPRTALGWNDNFYFLLVVDGRQSNLSVGMTFPELADYLVKKGCTEAINLDGGGSSTFWVRGQVMNSPCNGGEREMANALVLVQKPKTPGAPQTIDPP
;
A
#
# COMPACT_ATOMS: atom_id res chain seq x y z
N MET A 1 40.96 -42.43 -65.39
CA MET A 1 41.55 -43.66 -64.75
C MET A 1 40.63 -43.98 -63.58
N LEU A 2 39.84 -45.04 -63.77
CA LEU A 2 38.94 -45.63 -62.73
C LEU A 2 39.81 -46.35 -61.70
N LEU A 3 39.51 -46.31 -60.46
CA LEU A 3 39.80 -47.35 -59.50
C LEU A 3 38.62 -47.49 -58.52
N THR A 4 37.96 -48.61 -58.72
CA THR A 4 36.94 -49.26 -57.91
C THR A 4 37.59 -49.86 -56.67
N TRP A 5 36.94 -49.70 -55.48
CA TRP A 5 37.20 -50.55 -54.31
C TRP A 5 35.95 -51.14 -53.75
N ILE A 6 36.05 -52.44 -53.52
CA ILE A 6 35.02 -53.42 -53.20
C ILE A 6 34.58 -53.36 -51.75
N LEU A 7 33.28 -53.53 -51.54
CA LEU A 7 32.65 -53.77 -50.21
C LEU A 7 33.08 -55.17 -49.69
N LEU A 8 33.48 -55.22 -48.43
CA LEU A 8 33.41 -56.43 -47.61
C LEU A 8 32.47 -56.24 -46.46
N ALA A 9 31.37 -56.98 -46.44
CA ALA A 9 30.42 -57.07 -45.34
C ALA A 9 30.94 -58.12 -44.34
N ALA A 10 31.08 -57.72 -43.09
CA ALA A 10 31.26 -58.61 -41.95
C ALA A 10 30.09 -58.51 -41.01
N SER A 11 29.37 -59.57 -40.85
CA SER A 11 28.27 -59.78 -39.92
C SER A 11 28.78 -59.95 -38.49
N MET A 12 28.24 -59.20 -37.56
CA MET A 12 28.40 -59.43 -36.12
C MET A 12 27.06 -59.61 -35.43
N PRO A 13 26.94 -60.36 -34.33
CA PRO A 13 25.71 -60.84 -33.76
C PRO A 13 25.09 -59.77 -32.81
N ALA A 14 23.76 -59.82 -32.67
CA ALA A 14 22.94 -58.99 -31.81
C ALA A 14 23.28 -59.26 -30.34
N LEU A 15 23.64 -58.19 -29.62
CA LEU A 15 23.64 -58.15 -28.16
C LEU A 15 22.32 -57.54 -27.66
N GLN A 16 21.64 -58.31 -26.83
CA GLN A 16 20.42 -57.89 -26.10
C GLN A 16 20.76 -56.70 -25.15
N SER A 17 20.06 -55.58 -25.29
CA SER A 17 20.12 -54.47 -24.36
C SER A 17 19.18 -54.71 -23.18
N SER A 18 19.76 -54.87 -21.99
CA SER A 18 19.08 -54.75 -20.70
C SER A 18 18.64 -53.31 -20.51
N GLY A 19 17.36 -53.17 -20.17
CA GLY A 19 16.74 -51.81 -19.96
C GLY A 19 17.33 -51.08 -18.77
N ASP A 20 18.03 -49.99 -19.04
CA ASP A 20 18.34 -48.98 -18.05
C ASP A 20 17.26 -47.90 -18.04
N LYS A 21 16.60 -47.77 -16.91
CA LYS A 21 15.70 -46.63 -16.62
C LYS A 21 16.53 -45.34 -16.60
N PRO A 22 16.07 -44.24 -17.21
CA PRO A 22 16.80 -42.98 -17.14
C PRO A 22 16.87 -42.51 -15.69
N ALA A 23 18.08 -42.26 -15.20
CA ALA A 23 18.35 -41.65 -13.93
C ALA A 23 17.66 -40.26 -13.85
N LYS A 24 16.86 -40.02 -12.81
CA LYS A 24 16.34 -38.67 -12.49
C LYS A 24 17.53 -37.74 -12.25
N SER A 25 17.74 -36.80 -13.14
CA SER A 25 18.65 -35.68 -12.92
C SER A 25 18.15 -34.85 -11.76
N THR A 26 18.71 -35.03 -10.58
CA THR A 26 18.62 -34.10 -9.48
C THR A 26 19.55 -32.93 -9.76
N GLN A 27 19.04 -31.88 -10.37
CA GLN A 27 19.74 -30.58 -10.33
C GLN A 27 19.86 -30.13 -8.86
N PRO A 28 20.99 -29.56 -8.42
CA PRO A 28 21.11 -28.96 -7.11
C PRO A 28 20.15 -27.78 -7.04
N THR A 29 19.21 -27.79 -6.12
CA THR A 29 18.36 -26.64 -5.81
C THR A 29 19.24 -25.59 -5.13
N ASP A 30 19.41 -24.44 -5.76
CA ASP A 30 20.00 -23.25 -5.14
C ASP A 30 19.19 -22.90 -3.88
N PRO A 31 19.80 -22.87 -2.69
CA PRO A 31 19.09 -22.56 -1.46
C PRO A 31 18.56 -21.12 -1.40
N THR A 32 18.88 -20.24 -2.37
CA THR A 32 18.45 -18.85 -2.46
C THR A 32 17.21 -18.65 -3.34
N GLU A 33 16.76 -19.64 -4.13
CA GLU A 33 15.51 -19.50 -4.87
C GLU A 33 14.30 -19.59 -3.93
N PRO A 34 13.46 -18.54 -3.84
CA PRO A 34 12.21 -18.60 -3.09
C PRO A 34 11.33 -19.68 -3.72
N ARG A 35 11.01 -20.73 -2.95
CA ARG A 35 10.14 -21.83 -3.38
C ARG A 35 8.91 -21.28 -4.09
N ARG A 36 8.70 -21.64 -5.36
CA ARG A 36 7.49 -21.32 -6.12
C ARG A 36 6.29 -21.75 -5.30
N THR A 37 5.57 -20.78 -4.75
CA THR A 37 4.30 -21.03 -4.09
C THR A 37 3.22 -20.89 -5.13
N ARG A 38 2.26 -21.79 -5.12
CA ARG A 38 1.10 -21.74 -6.02
C ARG A 38 0.47 -20.34 -5.92
N GLY A 39 0.44 -19.61 -7.05
CA GLY A 39 -0.10 -18.24 -7.14
C GLY A 39 0.88 -17.09 -6.90
N LEU A 40 2.16 -17.35 -6.60
CA LEU A 40 3.21 -16.33 -6.51
C LEU A 40 4.40 -16.71 -7.40
N ALA A 41 4.85 -15.76 -8.21
CA ALA A 41 6.06 -15.90 -9.02
C ALA A 41 6.93 -14.66 -8.85
N TYR A 42 8.07 -14.84 -8.23
CA TYR A 42 9.09 -13.79 -8.07
C TYR A 42 10.11 -13.91 -9.20
N THR A 43 10.51 -12.77 -9.76
CA THR A 43 11.61 -12.65 -10.71
C THR A 43 12.53 -11.50 -10.30
N HIS A 44 13.82 -11.68 -10.58
CA HIS A 44 14.84 -10.64 -10.46
C HIS A 44 15.47 -10.45 -11.85
N ASP A 45 15.10 -9.36 -12.52
CA ASP A 45 15.60 -9.04 -13.86
C ASP A 45 16.81 -8.11 -13.73
N LEU A 46 17.95 -8.54 -14.28
CA LEU A 46 19.16 -7.73 -14.41
C LEU A 46 19.31 -7.31 -15.88
N VAL A 47 19.45 -6.01 -16.12
CA VAL A 47 19.65 -5.43 -17.47
C VAL A 47 21.01 -4.74 -17.46
N GLU A 48 21.93 -5.21 -18.30
CA GLU A 48 23.33 -4.75 -18.33
C GLU A 48 23.52 -3.46 -19.14
N GLU A 49 22.80 -3.30 -20.28
CA GLU A 49 22.93 -2.16 -21.19
C GLU A 49 22.59 -0.82 -20.52
N VAL A 50 21.60 -0.82 -19.65
CA VAL A 50 21.33 0.22 -18.67
C VAL A 50 21.27 -0.49 -17.34
N PRO A 51 22.23 -0.28 -16.42
CA PRO A 51 22.29 -1.12 -15.24
C PRO A 51 21.01 -0.95 -14.41
N TRP A 52 20.11 -1.93 -14.56
CA TRP A 52 18.88 -2.07 -13.78
C TRP A 52 18.83 -3.38 -13.02
N SER A 53 18.49 -3.31 -11.76
CA SER A 53 18.12 -4.42 -10.90
C SER A 53 16.65 -4.26 -10.56
N ILE A 54 15.80 -5.18 -11.06
CA ILE A 54 14.35 -5.07 -11.02
C ILE A 54 13.76 -6.30 -10.33
N HIS A 55 13.10 -6.08 -9.23
CA HIS A 55 12.45 -7.12 -8.44
C HIS A 55 10.94 -7.08 -8.70
N LEU A 56 10.38 -8.18 -9.17
CA LEU A 56 8.96 -8.29 -9.53
C LEU A 56 8.34 -9.52 -8.87
N LEU A 57 7.22 -9.32 -8.19
CA LEU A 57 6.35 -10.40 -7.73
C LEU A 57 5.03 -10.35 -8.48
N LYS A 58 4.74 -11.40 -9.24
CA LYS A 58 3.46 -11.64 -9.89
C LYS A 58 2.57 -12.47 -8.97
N ILE A 59 1.36 -12.00 -8.71
CA ILE A 59 0.41 -12.56 -7.73
C ILE A 59 -0.88 -12.90 -8.47
N ASP A 60 -1.31 -14.16 -8.38
CA ASP A 60 -2.53 -14.64 -9.00
C ASP A 60 -3.77 -14.10 -8.26
N ARG A 61 -4.63 -13.35 -8.95
CA ARG A 61 -5.85 -12.75 -8.42
C ARG A 61 -6.98 -13.76 -8.19
N SER A 62 -6.89 -14.95 -8.76
CA SER A 62 -7.86 -16.02 -8.48
C SER A 62 -7.72 -16.61 -7.06
N ARG A 63 -6.65 -16.28 -6.35
CA ARG A 63 -6.38 -16.73 -4.99
C ARG A 63 -7.21 -15.95 -3.98
N VAL A 64 -8.36 -16.49 -3.62
CA VAL A 64 -9.30 -15.90 -2.64
C VAL A 64 -8.77 -15.85 -1.20
N ASP A 65 -7.73 -16.63 -0.92
CA ASP A 65 -7.01 -16.64 0.36
C ASP A 65 -5.91 -15.56 0.44
N TYR A 66 -5.64 -14.82 -0.63
CA TYR A 66 -4.72 -13.70 -0.63
C TYR A 66 -5.46 -12.39 -0.40
N GLN A 67 -4.91 -11.54 0.45
CA GLN A 67 -5.49 -10.23 0.77
C GLN A 67 -4.39 -9.18 0.94
N PHE A 68 -4.65 -7.98 0.43
CA PHE A 68 -3.82 -6.81 0.73
C PHE A 68 -4.33 -6.08 1.95
N HIS A 69 -3.39 -5.61 2.75
CA HIS A 69 -3.62 -4.69 3.86
C HIS A 69 -2.61 -3.55 3.80
N THR A 70 -2.96 -2.40 4.36
CA THR A 70 -2.01 -1.33 4.65
C THR A 70 -1.56 -1.43 6.11
N THR A 71 -0.29 -1.12 6.37
CA THR A 71 0.25 -1.06 7.72
C THR A 71 0.43 0.39 8.17
N MET A 72 0.67 0.59 9.44
CA MET A 72 1.17 1.82 10.03
C MET A 72 2.53 1.53 10.66
N ALA A 73 3.38 2.54 10.71
CA ALA A 73 4.72 2.42 11.31
C ALA A 73 4.69 2.04 12.78
N LYS A 74 3.67 2.51 13.51
CA LYS A 74 3.49 2.23 14.95
C LYS A 74 2.08 1.71 15.20
N PRO A 75 1.90 0.81 16.18
CA PRO A 75 0.58 0.29 16.54
C PRO A 75 -0.38 1.35 17.08
N SER A 76 0.15 2.42 17.67
CA SER A 76 -0.62 3.46 18.37
C SER A 76 -0.25 4.86 17.91
N GLY A 77 -0.46 5.16 16.62
CA GLY A 77 -0.26 6.50 16.09
C GLY A 77 0.68 6.56 14.90
N PHE A 78 0.83 7.75 14.37
CA PHE A 78 1.77 8.03 13.29
C PHE A 78 3.22 7.92 13.76
N GLY A 79 4.12 7.72 12.83
CA GLY A 79 5.54 7.59 13.07
C GLY A 79 6.23 6.93 11.90
N LEU A 80 7.48 6.57 12.10
CA LEU A 80 8.31 5.92 11.09
C LEU A 80 8.86 4.61 11.65
N SER A 81 8.92 3.57 10.83
CA SER A 81 9.62 2.32 11.10
C SER A 81 10.01 1.61 9.80
N ARG A 82 10.93 0.67 9.88
CA ARG A 82 11.38 -0.11 8.73
C ARG A 82 10.28 -1.05 8.26
N LEU A 83 10.26 -1.37 6.97
CA LEU A 83 9.29 -2.32 6.41
C LEU A 83 9.30 -3.66 7.15
N SER A 84 10.48 -4.21 7.41
CA SER A 84 10.63 -5.47 8.14
C SER A 84 10.06 -5.43 9.57
N GLU A 85 10.06 -4.27 10.23
CA GLU A 85 9.46 -4.07 11.55
C GLU A 85 7.94 -3.97 11.46
N GLN A 86 7.41 -3.24 10.48
CA GLN A 86 5.96 -3.15 10.23
C GLN A 86 5.37 -4.55 9.97
N ILE A 87 6.08 -5.40 9.21
CA ILE A 87 5.63 -6.76 8.93
C ILE A 87 5.60 -7.65 10.17
N LYS A 88 6.57 -7.50 11.08
CA LYS A 88 6.55 -8.22 12.37
C LYS A 88 5.36 -7.82 13.25
N SER A 89 4.84 -6.62 13.05
CA SER A 89 3.69 -6.08 13.79
C SER A 89 2.34 -6.39 13.13
N VAL A 90 2.31 -7.09 11.98
CA VAL A 90 1.07 -7.50 11.32
C VAL A 90 0.26 -8.39 12.25
N PRO A 91 -1.02 -8.09 12.48
CA PRO A 91 -1.89 -8.89 13.33
C PRO A 91 -2.00 -10.33 12.83
N ARG A 92 -1.95 -11.30 13.75
CA ARG A 92 -2.02 -12.72 13.38
C ARG A 92 -3.34 -13.11 12.73
N GLU A 93 -4.42 -12.41 13.07
CA GLU A 93 -5.74 -12.57 12.48
C GLU A 93 -5.80 -12.24 11.00
N TRP A 94 -4.92 -11.38 10.49
CA TRP A 94 -4.83 -11.13 9.05
C TRP A 94 -4.28 -12.34 8.29
N GLY A 95 -3.44 -13.14 8.95
CA GLY A 95 -2.82 -14.31 8.38
C GLY A 95 -1.30 -14.19 8.26
N GLN A 96 -0.72 -14.99 7.38
CA GLN A 96 0.72 -15.03 7.17
C GLN A 96 1.16 -13.99 6.13
N PRO A 97 2.05 -13.03 6.47
CA PRO A 97 2.66 -12.15 5.48
C PRO A 97 3.46 -12.93 4.45
N LEU A 98 3.20 -12.66 3.17
CA LEU A 98 3.87 -13.30 2.03
C LEU A 98 4.82 -12.35 1.32
N ALA A 99 4.40 -11.10 1.12
CA ALA A 99 5.19 -10.05 0.48
C ALA A 99 4.75 -8.68 0.97
N ALA A 100 5.63 -7.70 0.87
CA ALA A 100 5.32 -6.30 1.13
C ALA A 100 6.24 -5.37 0.35
N ILE A 101 5.73 -4.18 0.06
CA ILE A 101 6.47 -3.06 -0.48
C ILE A 101 6.20 -1.81 0.37
N ASN A 102 7.13 -0.86 0.36
CA ASN A 102 6.87 0.45 0.98
C ASN A 102 5.61 1.10 0.38
N GLY A 103 4.97 1.95 1.17
CA GLY A 103 3.71 2.58 0.80
C GLY A 103 3.85 3.98 0.22
N ASP A 104 3.01 4.89 0.73
CA ASP A 104 2.91 6.26 0.28
C ASP A 104 4.08 7.13 0.78
N PHE A 105 4.21 8.29 0.18
CA PHE A 105 5.04 9.38 0.69
C PHE A 105 4.52 9.87 2.04
N TRP A 106 5.37 10.49 2.82
CA TRP A 106 4.99 11.12 4.09
C TRP A 106 5.58 12.52 4.22
N LYS A 107 5.04 13.28 5.15
CA LYS A 107 5.55 14.60 5.51
C LYS A 107 6.64 14.43 6.57
N ASP A 108 7.80 15.03 6.36
CA ASP A 108 8.93 15.08 7.29
C ASP A 108 9.19 16.51 7.76
N GLY A 109 10.04 16.67 8.80
CA GLY A 109 10.45 17.96 9.33
C GLY A 109 9.36 18.75 10.04
N ARG A 110 8.27 18.11 10.45
CA ARG A 110 7.14 18.70 11.17
C ARG A 110 7.19 18.38 12.66
N GLN A 111 6.16 18.78 13.39
CA GLN A 111 6.05 18.52 14.83
C GLN A 111 5.98 17.01 15.17
N TYR A 112 5.61 16.18 14.21
CA TYR A 112 5.61 14.71 14.25
C TYR A 112 5.94 14.17 12.86
N ASP A 113 6.58 12.99 12.82
CA ASP A 113 6.96 12.32 11.58
C ASP A 113 5.94 11.24 11.20
N GLY A 114 5.89 10.89 9.90
CA GLY A 114 5.13 9.76 9.41
C GLY A 114 3.66 10.05 9.16
N ASP A 115 3.28 11.32 8.97
CA ASP A 115 1.97 11.73 8.44
C ASP A 115 1.90 11.31 6.95
N PRO A 116 1.08 10.31 6.56
CA PRO A 116 0.95 9.93 5.16
C PRO A 116 0.46 11.12 4.32
N MET A 117 1.08 11.34 3.16
CA MET A 117 0.70 12.48 2.32
C MET A 117 -0.67 12.30 1.67
N GLY A 118 -1.10 11.08 1.42
CA GLY A 118 -2.34 10.76 0.73
C GLY A 118 -3.25 9.85 1.52
N LEU A 119 -4.28 9.36 0.82
CA LEU A 119 -5.29 8.49 1.39
C LEU A 119 -4.67 7.21 1.99
N GLN A 120 -5.04 6.91 3.23
CA GLN A 120 -4.85 5.58 3.79
C GLN A 120 -6.15 5.08 4.42
N ILE A 121 -6.61 3.91 3.96
CA ILE A 121 -7.68 3.15 4.59
C ILE A 121 -7.08 1.82 5.05
N LYS A 122 -7.23 1.54 6.35
CA LYS A 122 -6.73 0.33 7.00
C LYS A 122 -7.90 -0.35 7.71
N GLU A 123 -8.29 -1.54 7.24
CA GLU A 123 -9.42 -2.29 7.82
C GLU A 123 -10.69 -1.44 7.95
N SER A 124 -11.07 -0.78 6.85
CA SER A 124 -12.21 0.15 6.77
C SER A 124 -12.06 1.42 7.63
N GLU A 125 -10.95 1.61 8.33
CA GLU A 125 -10.64 2.86 9.03
C GLU A 125 -10.00 3.87 8.08
N LEU A 126 -10.55 5.07 8.01
CA LEU A 126 -9.99 6.22 7.33
C LEU A 126 -8.87 6.83 8.19
N VAL A 127 -7.64 6.37 7.97
CA VAL A 127 -6.45 6.75 8.73
C VAL A 127 -5.95 8.14 8.34
N SER A 128 -5.92 8.43 7.02
CA SER A 128 -5.47 9.69 6.44
C SER A 128 -6.30 10.06 5.23
N GLY A 129 -6.51 11.35 5.01
CA GLY A 129 -7.32 11.87 3.91
C GLY A 129 -6.59 11.90 2.56
N PRO A 130 -7.31 11.97 1.42
CA PRO A 130 -6.69 12.12 0.11
C PRO A 130 -6.13 13.54 -0.10
N CYS A 131 -5.04 13.64 -0.88
CA CYS A 131 -4.35 14.91 -1.19
C CYS A 131 -4.34 15.25 -2.69
N ALA A 132 -5.40 14.94 -3.41
CA ALA A 132 -5.55 15.14 -4.87
C ALA A 132 -4.48 14.38 -5.72
N ARG A 133 -3.88 13.32 -5.18
CA ARG A 133 -2.99 12.40 -5.86
C ARG A 133 -3.71 11.09 -6.13
N ALA A 134 -3.16 10.29 -7.05
CA ALA A 134 -3.69 8.96 -7.29
C ALA A 134 -3.53 8.07 -6.05
N CYS A 135 -4.58 7.32 -5.75
CA CYS A 135 -4.63 6.33 -4.69
C CYS A 135 -5.02 4.99 -5.28
N PHE A 136 -4.50 3.92 -4.72
CA PHE A 136 -4.92 2.55 -4.99
C PHE A 136 -5.91 2.10 -3.92
N TRP A 137 -6.96 1.38 -4.31
CA TRP A 137 -7.85 0.68 -3.38
C TRP A 137 -8.44 -0.59 -4.00
N ILE A 138 -8.97 -1.43 -3.14
CA ILE A 138 -9.74 -2.61 -3.52
C ILE A 138 -11.17 -2.40 -3.04
N ASP A 139 -12.13 -2.48 -3.97
CA ASP A 139 -13.54 -2.32 -3.65
C ASP A 139 -14.15 -3.56 -2.94
N ALA A 140 -15.40 -3.45 -2.52
CA ALA A 140 -16.11 -4.53 -1.82
C ALA A 140 -16.29 -5.81 -2.66
N THR A 141 -16.16 -5.73 -3.99
CA THR A 141 -16.19 -6.87 -4.91
C THR A 141 -14.82 -7.51 -5.12
N GLY A 142 -13.75 -6.94 -4.52
CA GLY A 142 -12.37 -7.38 -4.68
C GLY A 142 -11.68 -6.85 -5.92
N GLN A 143 -12.27 -5.85 -6.62
CA GLN A 143 -11.65 -5.26 -7.80
C GLN A 143 -10.69 -4.13 -7.41
N PRO A 144 -9.48 -4.11 -8.00
CA PRO A 144 -8.52 -3.04 -7.80
C PRO A 144 -8.87 -1.81 -8.64
N HIS A 145 -8.65 -0.66 -8.05
CA HIS A 145 -8.83 0.64 -8.70
C HIS A 145 -7.65 1.56 -8.39
N ALA A 146 -7.35 2.50 -9.28
CA ALA A 146 -6.52 3.65 -8.96
C ALA A 146 -6.94 4.88 -9.74
N THR A 147 -7.16 5.97 -9.02
CA THR A 147 -7.38 7.31 -9.57
C THR A 147 -7.16 8.37 -8.50
N ASN A 148 -7.26 9.63 -8.87
CA ASN A 148 -7.31 10.71 -7.89
C ASN A 148 -8.62 10.61 -7.09
N VAL A 149 -8.48 10.69 -5.78
CA VAL A 149 -9.61 10.74 -4.84
C VAL A 149 -9.70 12.16 -4.28
N LEU A 150 -10.91 12.69 -4.22
CA LEU A 150 -11.19 14.00 -3.65
C LEU A 150 -11.95 13.83 -2.33
N ALA A 151 -11.48 14.50 -1.28
CA ALA A 151 -12.20 14.59 -0.01
C ALA A 151 -13.39 15.56 -0.14
N GLN A 152 -14.54 15.15 0.37
CA GLN A 152 -15.70 15.99 0.61
C GLN A 152 -16.04 16.01 2.12
N PHE A 153 -14.97 16.00 2.93
CA PHE A 153 -15.11 15.98 4.39
C PHE A 153 -15.64 17.31 4.88
N GLN A 154 -16.74 17.26 5.61
CA GLN A 154 -17.44 18.45 6.05
C GLN A 154 -18.07 18.25 7.43
N PHE A 155 -18.03 19.29 8.27
CA PHE A 155 -18.87 19.37 9.45
C PHE A 155 -19.93 20.46 9.27
N THR A 156 -21.09 20.25 9.90
CA THR A 156 -22.20 21.20 9.91
C THR A 156 -22.64 21.43 11.35
N THR A 157 -22.75 22.68 11.74
CA THR A 157 -23.18 23.15 13.07
C THR A 157 -24.69 23.13 13.20
N PRO A 158 -25.26 23.23 14.43
CA PRO A 158 -26.72 23.30 14.64
C PRO A 158 -27.39 24.49 13.96
N ASP A 159 -26.69 25.60 13.79
CA ASP A 159 -27.17 26.81 13.10
C ASP A 159 -26.94 26.79 11.58
N GLY A 160 -26.52 25.65 11.04
CA GLY A 160 -26.41 25.41 9.60
C GLY A 160 -25.12 25.91 8.96
N LEU A 161 -24.14 26.42 9.72
CA LEU A 161 -22.81 26.72 9.17
C LEU A 161 -22.08 25.43 8.85
N SER A 162 -21.40 25.40 7.68
CA SER A 162 -20.60 24.26 7.27
C SER A 162 -19.19 24.67 6.92
N ALA A 163 -18.24 23.76 7.16
CA ALA A 163 -16.87 23.90 6.71
C ALA A 163 -16.21 22.54 6.48
N SER A 164 -15.20 22.51 5.63
CA SER A 164 -14.38 21.31 5.40
C SER A 164 -13.39 21.09 6.54
N PHE A 165 -12.95 19.84 6.69
CA PHE A 165 -11.87 19.46 7.61
C PHE A 165 -10.92 18.46 6.95
N GLY A 166 -9.67 18.43 7.41
CA GLY A 166 -8.72 17.36 7.16
C GLY A 166 -8.85 16.23 8.19
N ILE A 167 -8.18 15.10 7.97
CA ILE A 167 -8.23 13.97 8.90
C ILE A 167 -6.80 13.60 9.29
N ASN A 168 -6.53 13.58 10.61
CA ASN A 168 -5.27 13.10 11.17
C ASN A 168 -4.03 13.71 10.50
N GLU A 169 -4.05 14.99 10.26
CA GLU A 169 -2.96 15.75 9.64
C GLU A 169 -2.61 17.00 10.44
N GLU A 170 -1.54 17.68 10.07
CA GLU A 170 -1.19 18.95 10.69
C GLU A 170 -2.23 20.02 10.38
N ARG A 171 -2.83 20.59 11.43
CA ARG A 171 -3.78 21.69 11.27
C ARG A 171 -3.08 22.95 10.75
N THR A 172 -3.50 23.43 9.60
CA THR A 172 -3.06 24.72 9.05
C THR A 172 -3.70 25.90 9.78
N ASN A 173 -3.17 27.11 9.57
CA ASN A 173 -3.75 28.34 10.16
C ASN A 173 -5.10 28.74 9.56
N ASN A 174 -5.55 28.11 8.49
CA ASN A 174 -6.83 28.43 7.84
C ASN A 174 -7.65 27.16 7.58
N GLY A 175 -7.89 26.36 8.62
CA GLY A 175 -8.61 25.10 8.45
C GLY A 175 -9.04 24.45 9.75
N ALA A 176 -9.71 23.33 9.59
CA ALA A 176 -10.05 22.41 10.65
C ALA A 176 -9.51 21.02 10.37
N VAL A 177 -9.22 20.27 11.42
CA VAL A 177 -8.80 18.86 11.33
C VAL A 177 -9.58 18.05 12.35
N LEU A 178 -10.11 16.92 11.91
CA LEU A 178 -10.69 15.90 12.76
C LEU A 178 -9.62 14.89 13.13
N TYR A 179 -9.30 14.81 14.41
CA TYR A 179 -8.36 13.86 14.96
C TYR A 179 -9.08 12.66 15.56
N THR A 180 -8.56 11.46 15.26
CA THR A 180 -8.99 10.19 15.85
C THR A 180 -7.88 9.62 16.73
N PRO A 181 -8.14 8.61 17.58
CA PRO A 181 -7.10 7.93 18.38
C PRO A 181 -5.96 7.33 17.55
N THR A 182 -6.22 7.03 16.28
CA THR A 182 -5.23 6.48 15.35
C THR A 182 -4.11 7.48 15.02
N PHE A 183 -4.34 8.78 15.18
CA PHE A 183 -3.31 9.80 14.98
C PHE A 183 -2.17 9.70 16.00
N GLY A 184 -2.49 9.45 17.28
CA GLY A 184 -1.49 9.37 18.35
C GLY A 184 -2.04 9.75 19.72
N ALA A 185 -1.18 10.17 20.62
CA ALA A 185 -1.53 10.45 22.01
C ALA A 185 -2.29 11.79 22.19
N SER A 186 -2.03 12.77 21.32
CA SER A 186 -2.67 14.09 21.37
C SER A 186 -2.77 14.71 19.96
N THR A 187 -3.49 15.81 19.83
CA THR A 187 -3.64 16.54 18.56
C THR A 187 -2.38 17.27 18.10
N HIS A 188 -1.41 17.46 18.97
CA HIS A 188 -0.16 18.21 18.73
C HIS A 188 -0.38 19.63 18.17
N THR A 189 -1.58 20.21 18.33
CA THR A 189 -1.91 21.55 17.84
C THR A 189 -1.46 22.63 18.80
N LYS A 190 -1.31 23.85 18.29
CA LYS A 190 -1.01 25.05 19.10
C LYS A 190 -2.12 26.06 18.92
N GLY A 191 -2.76 26.47 20.04
CA GLY A 191 -3.87 27.44 20.01
C GLY A 191 -5.09 26.96 19.19
N GLY A 192 -5.99 27.89 18.86
CA GLY A 192 -7.26 27.56 18.23
C GLY A 192 -8.25 26.97 19.23
N ARG A 193 -9.32 26.38 18.73
CA ARG A 193 -10.36 25.75 19.54
C ARG A 193 -10.47 24.26 19.22
N GLU A 194 -10.48 23.42 20.22
CA GLU A 194 -10.66 21.99 20.10
C GLU A 194 -11.98 21.56 20.72
N LEU A 195 -12.79 20.91 19.90
CA LEU A 195 -14.08 20.37 20.29
C LEU A 195 -13.89 18.87 20.52
N ILE A 196 -13.96 18.46 21.78
CA ILE A 196 -13.92 17.03 22.12
C ILE A 196 -15.32 16.48 21.83
N LEU A 197 -15.37 15.54 20.90
CA LEU A 197 -16.59 14.98 20.37
C LEU A 197 -16.86 13.62 20.99
N GLU A 198 -18.11 13.41 21.37
CA GLU A 198 -18.65 12.11 21.76
C GLU A 198 -19.79 11.73 20.82
N ARG A 199 -20.08 10.46 20.71
CA ARG A 199 -21.21 9.97 19.93
C ARG A 199 -22.54 10.41 20.54
N THR A 200 -23.57 10.50 19.69
CA THR A 200 -24.96 10.68 20.12
C THR A 200 -25.72 9.35 19.91
N GLY A 201 -26.53 8.93 20.90
CA GLY A 201 -27.37 7.73 20.83
C GLY A 201 -26.66 6.44 21.28
N ASP A 202 -27.43 5.32 21.24
CA ASP A 202 -27.04 4.03 21.83
C ASP A 202 -26.31 3.07 20.87
N SER A 203 -26.20 3.42 19.57
CA SER A 203 -25.51 2.57 18.60
C SER A 203 -24.01 2.63 18.76
N HIS A 204 -23.38 1.52 19.15
CA HIS A 204 -21.94 1.41 19.30
C HIS A 204 -21.19 1.25 17.96
N SER A 205 -21.90 0.85 16.89
CA SER A 205 -21.30 0.37 15.65
C SER A 205 -20.80 1.44 14.68
N ASP A 206 -21.21 2.71 14.85
CA ASP A 206 -21.06 3.74 13.82
C ASP A 206 -20.28 4.97 14.30
N TRP A 207 -19.34 4.82 15.24
CA TRP A 207 -18.58 5.94 15.78
C TRP A 207 -17.09 5.86 15.44
N LEU A 208 -16.41 4.86 15.95
CA LEU A 208 -15.00 4.56 15.71
C LEU A 208 -14.85 3.06 15.45
N PRO A 209 -13.92 2.64 14.58
CA PRO A 209 -13.03 3.49 13.78
C PRO A 209 -13.77 4.35 12.74
N LEU A 210 -13.19 5.53 12.45
CA LEU A 210 -13.76 6.46 11.48
C LEU A 210 -13.72 5.84 10.08
N GLY A 211 -14.87 5.62 9.44
CA GLY A 211 -14.94 5.02 8.10
C GLY A 211 -15.04 6.05 6.97
N PRO A 212 -14.61 5.71 5.75
CA PRO A 212 -14.85 6.55 4.57
C PRO A 212 -16.32 6.51 4.15
N GLY A 213 -16.80 7.57 3.49
CA GLY A 213 -18.14 7.64 2.91
C GLY A 213 -19.29 7.66 3.93
N LYS A 214 -19.03 7.94 5.19
CA LYS A 214 -20.02 7.87 6.28
C LYS A 214 -20.47 9.24 6.77
N ASN A 215 -21.64 9.25 7.41
CA ASN A 215 -22.18 10.40 8.14
C ASN A 215 -22.27 10.09 9.64
N TYR A 216 -21.84 11.04 10.45
CA TYR A 216 -21.83 10.91 11.91
C TYR A 216 -22.61 12.07 12.54
N THR A 217 -23.23 11.80 13.67
CA THR A 217 -23.78 12.81 14.56
C THR A 217 -22.98 12.82 15.84
N ALA A 218 -22.34 13.94 16.13
CA ALA A 218 -21.40 14.12 17.23
C ALA A 218 -21.89 15.19 18.19
N ARG A 219 -21.83 14.95 19.50
CA ARG A 219 -22.05 15.98 20.51
C ARG A 219 -20.71 16.54 20.96
N VAL A 220 -20.62 17.85 21.09
CA VAL A 220 -19.49 18.50 21.74
C VAL A 220 -19.59 18.26 23.25
N ARG A 221 -18.71 17.43 23.78
CA ARG A 221 -18.63 17.15 25.21
C ARG A 221 -17.95 18.29 25.97
N GLU A 222 -16.84 18.78 25.41
CA GLU A 222 -15.96 19.78 26.01
C GLU A 222 -15.35 20.67 24.92
N VAL A 223 -15.06 21.92 25.26
CA VAL A 223 -14.36 22.89 24.41
C VAL A 223 -13.08 23.31 25.11
N ARG A 224 -11.97 23.27 24.38
CA ARG A 224 -10.63 23.69 24.83
C ARG A 224 -10.03 24.69 23.87
N ASP A 225 -9.48 25.79 24.39
CA ASP A 225 -8.91 26.89 23.59
C ASP A 225 -7.36 26.90 23.59
N LYS A 226 -6.71 25.85 24.10
CA LYS A 226 -5.23 25.80 24.22
C LYS A 226 -4.53 24.93 23.18
N GLY A 227 -5.28 24.05 22.51
CA GLY A 227 -4.71 23.00 21.67
C GLY A 227 -4.13 21.82 22.47
N ASP A 228 -3.45 20.92 21.79
CA ASP A 228 -2.78 19.73 22.33
C ASP A 228 -3.66 18.84 23.21
N THR A 229 -4.90 18.61 22.75
CA THR A 229 -5.85 17.75 23.45
C THR A 229 -5.47 16.27 23.32
N ALA A 230 -5.47 15.55 24.45
CA ALA A 230 -5.26 14.10 24.46
C ALA A 230 -6.36 13.36 23.67
N LEU A 231 -5.97 12.38 22.87
CA LEU A 231 -6.85 11.55 22.07
C LEU A 231 -7.13 10.22 22.81
N LEU A 232 -8.36 10.09 23.32
CA LEU A 232 -8.81 8.88 24.00
C LEU A 232 -9.53 7.94 23.04
N ARG A 233 -9.58 6.64 23.38
CA ARG A 233 -10.03 5.57 22.47
C ARG A 233 -11.45 5.72 21.91
N ASP A 234 -12.32 6.42 22.62
CA ASP A 234 -13.76 6.59 22.31
C ASP A 234 -14.12 7.99 21.83
N GLN A 235 -13.13 8.84 21.55
CA GLN A 235 -13.32 10.26 21.26
C GLN A 235 -12.71 10.65 19.92
N MET A 236 -13.33 11.62 19.28
CA MET A 236 -12.71 12.41 18.21
C MET A 236 -12.53 13.85 18.69
N VAL A 237 -11.55 14.56 18.15
CA VAL A 237 -11.31 15.96 18.42
C VAL A 237 -11.36 16.74 17.10
N LEU A 238 -12.35 17.63 16.97
CA LEU A 238 -12.39 18.58 15.85
C LEU A 238 -11.65 19.86 16.28
N SER A 239 -10.48 20.08 15.68
CA SER A 239 -9.62 21.22 15.97
C SER A 239 -9.82 22.30 14.94
N LEU A 240 -10.24 23.49 15.38
CA LEU A 240 -10.46 24.69 14.57
C LEU A 240 -9.28 25.65 14.71
N CYS A 241 -8.82 26.22 13.59
CA CYS A 241 -7.76 27.22 13.60
C CYS A 241 -8.18 28.51 14.33
N PRO A 242 -7.23 29.33 14.81
CA PRO A 242 -7.53 30.60 15.47
C PRO A 242 -8.41 31.55 14.64
N GLU A 243 -8.18 31.59 13.32
CA GLU A 243 -8.89 32.46 12.37
C GLU A 243 -10.40 32.15 12.29
N TRP A 244 -10.79 30.92 12.65
CA TRP A 244 -12.19 30.49 12.59
C TRP A 244 -12.95 30.68 13.91
N LEU A 245 -12.32 31.11 15.00
CA LEU A 245 -12.95 31.21 16.32
C LEU A 245 -14.17 32.15 16.32
N GLN A 246 -14.09 33.28 15.62
CA GLN A 246 -15.23 34.20 15.49
C GLN A 246 -16.38 33.57 14.71
N ARG A 247 -16.08 32.93 13.58
CA ARG A 247 -17.05 32.25 12.71
C ARG A 247 -17.84 31.18 13.46
N PHE A 248 -17.17 30.40 14.30
CA PHE A 248 -17.72 29.27 15.03
C PHE A 248 -17.84 29.57 16.54
N SER A 249 -18.03 30.84 16.93
CA SER A 249 -18.09 31.28 18.33
C SER A 249 -19.25 30.65 19.12
N ARG A 250 -20.32 30.22 18.44
CA ARG A 250 -21.49 29.58 19.06
C ARG A 250 -21.30 28.11 19.38
N LEU A 251 -20.18 27.48 18.97
CA LEU A 251 -19.91 26.09 19.29
C LEU A 251 -19.46 25.98 20.75
N THR A 252 -20.36 25.50 21.57
CA THR A 252 -20.19 25.27 23.01
C THR A 252 -20.43 23.81 23.35
N ALA A 253 -20.11 23.39 24.56
CA ALA A 253 -20.48 22.07 25.07
C ALA A 253 -22.00 21.85 24.93
N GLY A 254 -22.41 20.66 24.54
CA GLY A 254 -23.78 20.27 24.23
C GLY A 254 -24.19 20.47 22.77
N ALA A 255 -23.47 21.27 21.97
CA ALA A 255 -23.78 21.43 20.55
C ALA A 255 -23.67 20.10 19.80
N VAL A 256 -24.58 19.87 18.83
CA VAL A 256 -24.63 18.66 18.04
C VAL A 256 -24.17 18.95 16.60
N LEU A 257 -23.11 18.35 16.17
CA LEU A 257 -22.53 18.49 14.84
C LEU A 257 -22.92 17.30 13.95
N LYS A 258 -23.09 17.57 12.66
CA LYS A 258 -23.10 16.52 11.63
C LYS A 258 -21.74 16.50 10.97
N LEU A 259 -21.14 15.31 10.82
CA LEU A 259 -19.86 15.11 10.15
C LEU A 259 -20.07 14.21 8.93
N SER A 260 -19.41 14.51 7.82
CA SER A 260 -19.38 13.67 6.62
C SER A 260 -17.95 13.36 6.22
N THR A 261 -17.68 12.10 5.92
CA THR A 261 -16.40 11.62 5.37
C THR A 261 -16.55 11.19 3.91
N ALA A 262 -17.46 11.81 3.16
CA ALA A 262 -17.70 11.51 1.75
C ALA A 262 -16.46 11.76 0.90
N THR A 263 -16.32 10.95 -0.16
CA THR A 263 -15.23 11.07 -1.15
C THR A 263 -15.77 10.96 -2.58
N THR A 264 -14.98 11.42 -3.54
CA THR A 264 -15.23 11.18 -4.96
C THR A 264 -13.99 10.58 -5.61
N PRO A 265 -14.03 9.34 -6.16
CA PRO A 265 -15.17 8.41 -6.12
C PRO A 265 -15.56 8.04 -4.68
N ASP A 266 -16.78 7.50 -4.52
CA ASP A 266 -17.25 7.01 -3.22
C ASP A 266 -16.43 5.78 -2.79
N LEU A 267 -15.87 5.85 -1.58
CA LEU A 267 -15.07 4.80 -0.97
C LEU A 267 -15.79 4.12 0.21
N HIS A 268 -17.10 4.30 0.31
CA HIS A 268 -17.92 3.54 1.26
C HIS A 268 -17.65 2.04 1.07
N ASP A 269 -17.48 1.30 2.15
CA ASP A 269 -17.16 -0.14 2.16
C ASP A 269 -15.76 -0.53 1.65
N VAL A 270 -14.88 0.42 1.34
CA VAL A 270 -13.47 0.12 1.04
C VAL A 270 -12.74 -0.28 2.31
N ASN A 271 -12.11 -1.46 2.29
CA ASN A 271 -11.35 -1.99 3.43
C ASN A 271 -9.88 -1.56 3.39
N THR A 272 -9.31 -1.45 2.19
CA THR A 272 -7.88 -1.21 1.99
C THR A 272 -7.68 -0.17 0.90
N ALA A 273 -7.00 0.94 1.23
CA ALA A 273 -6.54 1.93 0.28
C ALA A 273 -5.18 2.50 0.70
N ILE A 274 -4.37 2.87 -0.29
CA ILE A 274 -3.07 3.52 -0.06
C ILE A 274 -2.84 4.62 -1.09
N GLY A 275 -2.34 5.75 -0.63
CA GLY A 275 -1.90 6.86 -1.48
C GLY A 275 -0.67 6.49 -2.30
N GLY A 276 -0.42 7.28 -3.33
CA GLY A 276 0.71 7.10 -4.22
C GLY A 276 0.72 8.15 -5.33
N GLY A 277 1.05 7.69 -6.54
CA GLY A 277 1.09 8.52 -7.74
C GLY A 277 2.52 8.93 -8.17
N PRO A 278 2.66 9.27 -9.42
CA PRO A 278 1.60 9.34 -10.44
C PRO A 278 1.09 7.95 -10.90
N MET A 279 -0.03 7.95 -11.65
CA MET A 279 -0.38 6.79 -12.47
C MET A 279 0.72 6.55 -13.51
N LEU A 280 1.08 5.30 -13.72
CA LEU A 280 2.12 4.87 -14.68
C LEU A 280 1.52 4.25 -15.93
N VAL A 281 0.49 3.42 -15.77
CA VAL A 281 -0.20 2.72 -16.87
C VAL A 281 -1.70 2.92 -16.71
N ARG A 282 -2.40 3.16 -17.84
CA ARG A 282 -3.85 3.20 -17.94
C ARG A 282 -4.32 2.50 -19.21
N GLY A 283 -5.28 1.59 -19.08
CA GLY A 283 -5.82 0.82 -20.20
C GLY A 283 -4.75 0.11 -21.01
N GLY A 284 -3.70 -0.42 -20.37
CA GLY A 284 -2.59 -1.10 -21.03
C GLY A 284 -1.60 -0.18 -21.76
N LYS A 285 -1.68 1.13 -21.57
CA LYS A 285 -0.79 2.12 -22.20
C LYS A 285 -0.03 2.91 -21.15
N ALA A 286 1.25 3.16 -21.39
CA ALA A 286 2.06 4.04 -20.56
C ALA A 286 1.48 5.46 -20.56
N VAL A 287 1.42 6.07 -19.39
CA VAL A 287 1.03 7.48 -19.23
C VAL A 287 2.17 8.35 -19.72
N THR A 288 1.84 9.44 -20.41
CA THR A 288 2.82 10.42 -20.87
C THR A 288 3.22 11.35 -19.73
N PHE A 289 4.53 11.52 -19.53
CA PHE A 289 5.10 12.42 -18.54
C PHE A 289 5.76 13.62 -19.22
N SER A 290 5.53 14.82 -18.70
CA SER A 290 6.18 16.04 -19.15
C SER A 290 7.38 16.40 -18.26
N GLY A 291 8.33 17.14 -18.81
CA GLY A 291 9.51 17.63 -18.08
C GLY A 291 10.58 16.59 -17.85
N SER A 292 11.61 16.98 -17.10
CA SER A 292 12.73 16.09 -16.72
C SER A 292 12.26 15.01 -15.77
N GLN A 293 12.58 13.77 -16.09
CA GLN A 293 12.25 12.59 -15.27
C GLN A 293 13.55 11.92 -14.81
N PRO A 294 14.08 12.29 -13.63
CA PRO A 294 15.31 11.69 -13.13
C PRO A 294 15.14 10.23 -12.80
N ARG A 295 16.20 9.44 -13.00
CA ARG A 295 16.25 8.05 -12.57
C ARG A 295 16.42 7.95 -11.07
N HIS A 296 15.57 7.16 -10.43
CA HIS A 296 15.59 6.88 -8.99
C HIS A 296 15.26 5.41 -8.73
N PRO A 297 15.57 4.88 -7.54
CA PRO A 297 14.88 3.69 -7.06
C PRO A 297 13.37 3.92 -7.12
N ARG A 298 12.62 2.91 -7.52
CA ARG A 298 11.16 3.01 -7.73
C ARG A 298 10.43 1.88 -7.07
N THR A 299 9.22 2.17 -6.62
CA THR A 299 8.26 1.19 -6.14
C THR A 299 6.96 1.40 -6.89
N ALA A 300 6.37 0.32 -7.39
CA ALA A 300 5.12 0.38 -8.13
C ALA A 300 4.22 -0.82 -7.80
N LEU A 301 2.93 -0.59 -7.93
CA LEU A 301 1.88 -1.59 -7.94
C LEU A 301 1.17 -1.54 -9.29
N GLY A 302 1.11 -2.67 -9.98
CA GLY A 302 0.34 -2.81 -11.22
C GLY A 302 -0.62 -4.00 -11.14
N TRP A 303 -1.57 -4.05 -12.08
CA TRP A 303 -2.46 -5.20 -12.22
C TRP A 303 -3.04 -5.31 -13.63
N ASN A 304 -3.60 -6.47 -13.90
CA ASN A 304 -4.52 -6.76 -14.99
C ASN A 304 -5.65 -7.68 -14.46
N ASP A 305 -6.48 -8.24 -15.32
CA ASP A 305 -7.61 -9.08 -14.89
C ASP A 305 -7.19 -10.31 -14.09
N ASN A 306 -5.99 -10.84 -14.33
CA ASN A 306 -5.53 -12.11 -13.77
C ASN A 306 -4.49 -11.96 -12.65
N PHE A 307 -3.73 -10.85 -12.60
CA PHE A 307 -2.57 -10.74 -11.73
C PHE A 307 -2.43 -9.35 -11.12
N TYR A 308 -1.90 -9.30 -9.88
CA TYR A 308 -1.21 -8.13 -9.36
C TYR A 308 0.30 -8.24 -9.60
N PHE A 309 0.96 -7.10 -9.67
CA PHE A 309 2.41 -6.98 -9.85
C PHE A 309 2.96 -6.01 -8.80
N LEU A 310 3.72 -6.53 -7.82
CA LEU A 310 4.52 -5.69 -6.93
C LEU A 310 5.91 -5.56 -7.54
N LEU A 311 6.38 -4.33 -7.69
CA LEU A 311 7.64 -4.05 -8.35
C LEU A 311 8.48 -3.07 -7.56
N VAL A 312 9.77 -3.39 -7.38
CA VAL A 312 10.80 -2.46 -6.90
C VAL A 312 11.98 -2.47 -7.85
N VAL A 313 12.43 -1.29 -8.22
CA VAL A 313 13.66 -1.08 -8.99
C VAL A 313 14.70 -0.48 -8.06
N ASP A 314 15.86 -1.12 -7.91
CA ASP A 314 17.01 -0.54 -7.24
C ASP A 314 17.51 0.70 -7.99
N GLY A 315 18.29 1.55 -7.35
CA GLY A 315 18.83 2.72 -8.02
C GLY A 315 19.82 3.49 -7.15
N ARG A 316 20.41 4.56 -7.71
CA ARG A 316 21.46 5.35 -7.06
C ARG A 316 22.71 4.53 -6.68
N GLN A 317 22.92 3.40 -7.35
CA GLN A 317 24.02 2.46 -7.14
C GLN A 317 24.61 2.13 -8.51
N SER A 318 25.63 2.87 -8.94
CA SER A 318 26.17 2.83 -10.32
C SER A 318 26.59 1.44 -10.78
N ASN A 319 27.07 0.59 -9.86
CA ASN A 319 27.55 -0.76 -10.16
C ASN A 319 26.43 -1.82 -10.12
N LEU A 320 25.22 -1.47 -9.68
CA LEU A 320 24.10 -2.38 -9.58
C LEU A 320 22.90 -1.89 -10.39
N SER A 321 22.44 -0.68 -10.10
CA SER A 321 21.26 -0.11 -10.73
C SER A 321 21.27 1.41 -10.63
N VAL A 322 21.05 2.09 -11.75
CA VAL A 322 20.90 3.55 -11.79
C VAL A 322 19.46 4.00 -11.44
N GLY A 323 18.53 3.06 -11.40
CA GLY A 323 17.11 3.32 -11.24
C GLY A 323 16.40 3.64 -12.54
N MET A 324 15.11 3.96 -12.45
CA MET A 324 14.27 4.25 -13.61
C MET A 324 13.63 5.63 -13.53
N THR A 325 13.41 6.24 -14.69
CA THR A 325 12.46 7.32 -14.91
C THR A 325 11.03 6.79 -14.85
N PHE A 326 10.02 7.64 -14.75
CA PHE A 326 8.62 7.18 -14.84
C PHE A 326 8.26 6.59 -16.20
N PRO A 327 8.68 7.17 -17.36
CA PRO A 327 8.46 6.52 -18.65
C PRO A 327 9.06 5.11 -18.74
N GLU A 328 10.33 4.93 -18.37
CA GLU A 328 10.99 3.62 -18.38
C GLU A 328 10.25 2.58 -17.50
N LEU A 329 9.82 3.01 -16.31
CA LEU A 329 9.05 2.16 -15.39
C LEU A 329 7.67 1.79 -15.97
N ALA A 330 6.97 2.76 -16.57
CA ALA A 330 5.68 2.55 -17.21
C ALA A 330 5.79 1.58 -18.40
N ASP A 331 6.78 1.77 -19.27
CA ASP A 331 7.03 0.89 -20.43
C ASP A 331 7.36 -0.55 -19.96
N TYR A 332 8.14 -0.67 -18.89
CA TYR A 332 8.46 -1.99 -18.32
C TYR A 332 7.18 -2.68 -17.80
N LEU A 333 6.32 -1.96 -17.07
CA LEU A 333 5.06 -2.51 -16.55
C LEU A 333 4.10 -2.92 -17.68
N VAL A 334 4.01 -2.12 -18.77
CA VAL A 334 3.24 -2.49 -19.97
C VAL A 334 3.79 -3.78 -20.59
N LYS A 335 5.11 -3.91 -20.73
CA LYS A 335 5.76 -5.13 -21.24
C LYS A 335 5.50 -6.36 -20.35
N LYS A 336 5.32 -6.18 -19.04
CA LYS A 336 4.94 -7.26 -18.11
C LYS A 336 3.44 -7.58 -18.14
N GLY A 337 2.65 -6.83 -18.91
CA GLY A 337 1.22 -7.06 -19.15
C GLY A 337 0.29 -6.35 -18.16
N CYS A 338 0.76 -5.30 -17.47
CA CYS A 338 -0.13 -4.48 -16.65
C CYS A 338 -1.10 -3.67 -17.52
N THR A 339 -2.37 -3.67 -17.16
CA THR A 339 -3.38 -2.77 -17.74
C THR A 339 -3.51 -1.48 -16.95
N GLU A 340 -3.24 -1.54 -15.66
CA GLU A 340 -3.21 -0.39 -14.75
C GLU A 340 -1.96 -0.47 -13.88
N ALA A 341 -1.36 0.68 -13.55
CA ALA A 341 -0.27 0.74 -12.57
C ALA A 341 -0.14 2.13 -11.95
N ILE A 342 0.27 2.15 -10.68
CA ILE A 342 0.51 3.33 -9.88
C ILE A 342 1.92 3.28 -9.27
N ASN A 343 2.60 4.43 -9.23
CA ASN A 343 3.84 4.60 -8.47
C ASN A 343 3.53 4.80 -6.99
N LEU A 344 4.37 4.26 -6.11
CA LEU A 344 4.40 4.53 -4.68
C LEU A 344 5.64 5.37 -4.34
N ASP A 345 5.93 5.56 -3.04
CA ASP A 345 7.16 6.27 -2.69
C ASP A 345 8.39 5.50 -3.19
N GLY A 346 9.41 6.26 -3.54
CA GLY A 346 10.62 5.75 -4.17
C GLY A 346 11.89 6.18 -3.45
N GLY A 347 13.00 6.19 -4.18
CA GLY A 347 14.26 6.62 -3.63
C GLY A 347 14.73 5.73 -2.47
N GLY A 348 15.08 6.35 -1.34
CA GLY A 348 15.54 5.64 -0.15
C GLY A 348 14.50 4.72 0.49
N SER A 349 13.20 4.94 0.19
CA SER A 349 12.09 4.14 0.73
C SER A 349 11.87 2.85 -0.03
N SER A 350 12.37 2.73 -1.28
CA SER A 350 12.16 1.54 -2.11
C SER A 350 12.67 0.28 -1.43
N THR A 351 11.74 -0.50 -0.90
CA THR A 351 12.02 -1.75 -0.16
C THR A 351 11.03 -2.81 -0.55
N PHE A 352 11.55 -4.01 -0.87
CA PHE A 352 10.77 -5.18 -1.24
C PHE A 352 11.05 -6.34 -0.28
N TRP A 353 10.06 -6.72 0.48
CA TRP A 353 10.15 -7.84 1.39
C TRP A 353 9.32 -9.02 0.87
N VAL A 354 9.91 -10.22 0.88
CA VAL A 354 9.25 -11.48 0.51
C VAL A 354 9.64 -12.55 1.52
N ARG A 355 8.66 -13.14 2.20
CA ARG A 355 8.84 -14.33 3.08
C ARG A 355 10.01 -14.26 4.06
N GLY A 356 10.16 -13.17 4.74
CA GLY A 356 11.18 -13.02 5.79
C GLY A 356 12.44 -12.28 5.33
N GLN A 357 12.58 -11.96 4.05
CA GLN A 357 13.79 -11.36 3.50
C GLN A 357 13.49 -10.08 2.71
N VAL A 358 14.37 -9.09 2.83
CA VAL A 358 14.42 -7.94 1.92
C VAL A 358 15.13 -8.41 0.64
N MET A 359 14.44 -8.31 -0.49
CA MET A 359 14.88 -8.88 -1.76
C MET A 359 15.72 -7.93 -2.59
N ASN A 360 15.49 -6.63 -2.46
CA ASN A 360 16.20 -5.59 -3.20
C ASN A 360 17.39 -5.04 -2.39
N SER A 361 18.17 -4.14 -3.01
CA SER A 361 19.30 -3.43 -2.39
C SER A 361 18.89 -1.98 -2.10
N PRO A 362 18.38 -1.65 -0.88
CA PRO A 362 18.02 -0.28 -0.55
C PRO A 362 19.22 0.67 -0.64
N CYS A 363 19.07 1.80 -1.34
CA CYS A 363 20.18 2.66 -1.75
C CYS A 363 20.90 3.40 -0.62
N ASN A 364 20.37 3.38 0.61
CA ASN A 364 20.97 3.99 1.79
C ASN A 364 21.77 2.98 2.64
N GLY A 365 22.11 1.81 2.10
CA GLY A 365 22.83 0.76 2.80
C GLY A 365 21.98 -0.10 3.73
N GLY A 366 20.65 0.10 3.73
CA GLY A 366 19.66 -0.64 4.49
C GLY A 366 18.27 -0.04 4.33
N GLU A 367 17.28 -0.68 4.95
CA GLU A 367 15.91 -0.19 4.94
C GLU A 367 15.81 1.21 5.58
N ARG A 368 15.19 2.15 4.88
CA ARG A 368 14.76 3.43 5.43
C ARG A 368 13.49 3.23 6.26
N GLU A 369 13.34 3.99 7.33
CA GLU A 369 12.07 4.09 8.05
C GLU A 369 11.03 4.80 7.17
N MET A 370 9.76 4.36 7.23
CA MET A 370 8.66 4.82 6.40
C MET A 370 7.35 4.84 7.20
N ALA A 371 6.36 5.63 6.75
CA ALA A 371 5.10 5.82 7.44
C ALA A 371 4.17 4.59 7.37
N ASN A 372 4.08 3.98 6.18
CA ASN A 372 3.20 2.85 5.93
C ASN A 372 3.74 1.94 4.83
N ALA A 373 3.10 0.79 4.67
CA ALA A 373 3.43 -0.19 3.64
C ALA A 373 2.16 -0.86 3.11
N LEU A 374 2.30 -1.50 1.95
CA LEU A 374 1.32 -2.41 1.39
C LEU A 374 1.81 -3.85 1.59
N VAL A 375 1.03 -4.65 2.29
CA VAL A 375 1.34 -6.03 2.67
C VAL A 375 0.36 -7.00 2.01
N LEU A 376 0.87 -8.06 1.39
CA LEU A 376 0.10 -9.22 0.96
C LEU A 376 0.17 -10.28 2.04
N VAL A 377 -0.98 -10.74 2.50
CA VAL A 377 -1.10 -11.84 3.46
C VAL A 377 -1.83 -13.03 2.86
N GLN A 378 -1.54 -14.22 3.37
CA GLN A 378 -2.36 -15.40 3.17
C GLN A 378 -3.26 -15.58 4.39
N LYS A 379 -4.58 -15.50 4.19
CA LYS A 379 -5.57 -15.68 5.25
C LYS A 379 -5.37 -17.02 5.97
N PRO A 380 -5.68 -17.11 7.26
CA PRO A 380 -5.73 -18.39 7.97
C PRO A 380 -6.71 -19.33 7.26
N LYS A 381 -6.37 -20.60 7.18
CA LYS A 381 -7.34 -21.60 6.71
C LYS A 381 -8.49 -21.66 7.70
N THR A 382 -9.71 -21.47 7.21
CA THR A 382 -10.91 -21.67 8.04
C THR A 382 -10.94 -23.14 8.50
N PRO A 383 -11.00 -23.42 9.81
CA PRO A 383 -11.14 -24.79 10.28
C PRO A 383 -12.41 -25.43 9.68
N GLY A 384 -12.28 -26.54 8.97
CA GLY A 384 -13.41 -27.28 8.40
C GLY A 384 -13.73 -27.02 6.92
N ALA A 385 -12.99 -26.18 6.21
CA ALA A 385 -13.12 -26.09 4.77
C ALA A 385 -12.62 -27.40 4.10
N PRO A 386 -13.39 -28.01 3.17
CA PRO A 386 -12.97 -29.24 2.49
C PRO A 386 -11.64 -28.98 1.77
N GLN A 387 -10.69 -29.89 1.96
CA GLN A 387 -9.48 -29.91 1.16
C GLN A 387 -9.88 -30.17 -0.28
N THR A 388 -9.76 -29.17 -1.14
CA THR A 388 -9.78 -29.41 -2.58
C THR A 388 -8.58 -30.30 -2.91
N ILE A 389 -8.84 -31.60 -3.09
CA ILE A 389 -7.88 -32.54 -3.64
C ILE A 389 -7.73 -32.12 -5.09
N ASP A 390 -6.56 -31.57 -5.41
CA ASP A 390 -6.21 -31.26 -6.79
C ASP A 390 -6.07 -32.57 -7.56
N PRO A 391 -6.59 -32.67 -8.79
CA PRO A 391 -6.32 -33.82 -9.64
C PRO A 391 -4.83 -33.92 -9.95
N PRO A 392 -4.32 -35.12 -10.22
CA PRO A 392 -2.89 -35.44 -10.37
C PRO A 392 -2.22 -34.68 -11.53
#